data_cc550fec50bfa7321aa22492eca0e10a
#
_entry.id   cc550fec50bfa7321aa22492eca0e10a
#
_cell.length_a   1.000
_cell.length_b   1.000
_cell.length_c   1.000
_cell.angle_alpha   90.00
_cell.angle_beta   90.00
_cell.angle_gamma   90.00
#
_symmetry.space_group_name_H-M   'P 1'
#
loop_
_entity.id
_entity.type
_entity.pdbx_description
1 polymer ?
#
loop_
_entity_poly.entity_id
_entity_poly.type
_entity_poly.pdbx_seq_one_letter_code
_entity_poly.pdbx_strand_id
1 'polypeptide(L)'
;MILSKLSILNYENIAEATLNFSPKVNCLLGNNGMGKTNVLDAIFYLSFCQSSLARTDATTVRYGEEFMLLQGEYVRSGKTEQISCALQRGKKKSVKRNGKEYRRQSEHIGLLPLVMVTPSDWNLIAGGSEERRRLIDRIISQGNHEYLEQLIGYNRALEQRNAMLKQGIADPLLLETVDTFLCQAAAAIHKARQQWIERFTPIFMRYYNTISDSNEQVRLDYRSVLNTQTMAEVLRQNLERDRVLGHTSMGVHRDDIELMLGDELMRRTGSQGQCKTYTIALRLAQFDFLKTECGQTPILLLDDIFDKLDANRVANIMRIVSEPAFGQIFVSDTNRQHLDETVEAVGSDYRIFTVDNGVCRQEGGMQ
;
A
#
# COMPACT_ATOMS: atom_id res chain seq x y z
N MET A 1 11.77 -10.46 -8.60
CA MET A 1 12.49 -9.27 -8.11
C MET A 1 12.93 -9.52 -6.69
N ILE A 2 14.17 -9.13 -6.32
CA ILE A 2 14.77 -9.38 -5.00
C ILE A 2 15.48 -8.11 -4.55
N LEU A 3 15.19 -7.64 -3.35
CA LEU A 3 16.01 -6.63 -2.66
C LEU A 3 17.18 -7.35 -2.00
N SER A 4 18.39 -7.15 -2.52
CA SER A 4 19.60 -7.81 -2.02
C SER A 4 20.25 -7.04 -0.86
N LYS A 5 20.13 -5.69 -0.87
CA LYS A 5 20.74 -4.83 0.14
C LYS A 5 19.91 -3.59 0.38
N LEU A 6 19.79 -3.18 1.65
CA LEU A 6 19.18 -1.93 2.09
C LEU A 6 20.17 -1.15 2.94
N SER A 7 20.40 0.10 2.60
CA SER A 7 21.13 1.07 3.43
C SER A 7 20.20 2.18 3.88
N ILE A 8 20.20 2.44 5.16
CA ILE A 8 19.36 3.43 5.84
C ILE A 8 20.28 4.42 6.54
N LEU A 9 20.00 5.70 6.40
CA LEU A 9 20.66 6.78 7.15
C LEU A 9 19.60 7.77 7.63
N ASN A 10 19.53 8.01 8.94
CA ASN A 10 18.66 8.99 9.59
C ASN A 10 17.18 8.84 9.28
N TYR A 11 16.66 7.60 9.28
CA TYR A 11 15.26 7.29 9.01
C TYR A 11 14.53 6.87 10.28
N GLU A 12 13.46 7.58 10.65
CA GLU A 12 12.66 7.34 11.85
C GLU A 12 13.55 7.22 13.11
N ASN A 13 13.60 6.06 13.78
CA ASN A 13 14.49 5.85 14.91
C ASN A 13 15.86 5.24 14.53
N ILE A 14 16.09 4.94 13.25
CA ILE A 14 17.31 4.30 12.76
C ILE A 14 18.33 5.39 12.39
N ALA A 15 19.47 5.42 13.08
CA ALA A 15 20.57 6.34 12.74
C ALA A 15 21.29 5.89 11.47
N GLU A 16 21.76 4.65 11.47
CA GLU A 16 22.43 4.03 10.33
C GLU A 16 22.23 2.52 10.39
N ALA A 17 21.94 1.91 9.22
CA ALA A 17 21.90 0.47 9.08
C ALA A 17 22.26 0.06 7.65
N THR A 18 22.97 -1.07 7.50
CA THR A 18 23.20 -1.73 6.22
C THR A 18 22.85 -3.20 6.38
N LEU A 19 21.84 -3.65 5.63
CA LEU A 19 21.26 -4.98 5.72
C LEU A 19 21.41 -5.70 4.39
N ASN A 20 21.98 -6.90 4.41
CA ASN A 20 22.01 -7.78 3.25
C ASN A 20 20.97 -8.87 3.43
N PHE A 21 20.11 -9.07 2.45
CA PHE A 21 18.93 -9.92 2.57
C PHE A 21 19.07 -11.26 1.85
N SER A 22 18.36 -12.27 2.38
CA SER A 22 18.11 -13.52 1.67
C SER A 22 17.13 -13.29 0.52
N PRO A 23 17.25 -14.02 -0.59
CA PRO A 23 16.30 -13.92 -1.70
C PRO A 23 14.91 -14.49 -1.35
N LYS A 24 14.75 -15.19 -0.21
CA LYS A 24 13.49 -15.82 0.21
C LYS A 24 12.91 -15.16 1.44
N VAL A 25 13.37 -15.53 2.63
CA VAL A 25 12.77 -15.06 3.89
C VAL A 25 13.76 -14.25 4.70
N ASN A 26 13.27 -13.11 5.20
CA ASN A 26 14.01 -12.21 6.06
C ASN A 26 13.17 -11.90 7.29
N CYS A 27 13.64 -12.33 8.46
CA CYS A 27 12.95 -12.17 9.73
C CYS A 27 13.54 -11.01 10.53
N LEU A 28 12.68 -10.13 11.05
CA LEU A 28 13.03 -9.02 11.91
C LEU A 28 12.51 -9.33 13.32
N LEU A 29 13.39 -9.65 14.27
CA LEU A 29 13.08 -9.99 15.65
C LEU A 29 13.39 -8.80 16.56
N GLY A 30 12.52 -8.49 17.50
CA GLY A 30 12.73 -7.47 18.52
C GLY A 30 11.44 -7.08 19.23
N ASN A 31 11.55 -6.44 20.37
CA ASN A 31 10.39 -5.95 21.12
C ASN A 31 9.61 -4.87 20.36
N ASN A 32 8.40 -4.57 20.80
CA ASN A 32 7.60 -3.49 20.23
C ASN A 32 8.32 -2.14 20.42
N GLY A 33 8.24 -1.27 19.41
CA GLY A 33 8.87 0.05 19.41
C GLY A 33 10.37 0.08 19.08
N MET A 34 11.02 -1.08 18.90
CA MET A 34 12.48 -1.13 18.64
C MET A 34 12.87 -0.72 17.22
N GLY A 35 11.93 -0.62 16.27
CA GLY A 35 12.20 -0.16 14.91
C GLY A 35 12.03 -1.21 13.82
N LYS A 36 11.48 -2.40 14.12
CA LYS A 36 11.17 -3.44 13.11
C LYS A 36 10.32 -2.90 11.98
N THR A 37 9.19 -2.28 12.32
CA THR A 37 8.28 -1.63 11.37
C THR A 37 8.98 -0.54 10.56
N ASN A 38 9.94 0.20 11.15
CA ASN A 38 10.69 1.24 10.44
C ASN A 38 11.63 0.67 9.37
N VAL A 39 12.19 -0.53 9.58
CA VAL A 39 12.94 -1.25 8.52
C VAL A 39 12.00 -1.64 7.38
N LEU A 40 10.84 -2.20 7.69
CA LEU A 40 9.83 -2.55 6.67
C LEU A 40 9.33 -1.31 5.94
N ASP A 41 9.08 -0.22 6.66
CA ASP A 41 8.65 1.04 6.07
C ASP A 41 9.72 1.69 5.18
N ALA A 42 11.02 1.52 5.48
CA ALA A 42 12.10 1.94 4.59
C ALA A 42 12.06 1.18 3.25
N ILE A 43 11.76 -0.12 3.25
CA ILE A 43 11.57 -0.91 2.02
C ILE A 43 10.33 -0.42 1.27
N PHE A 44 9.22 -0.18 2.00
CA PHE A 44 7.99 0.38 1.44
C PHE A 44 8.24 1.76 0.82
N TYR A 45 9.01 2.62 1.49
CA TYR A 45 9.35 3.96 1.02
C TYR A 45 10.09 3.92 -0.32
N LEU A 46 11.03 2.99 -0.49
CA LEU A 46 11.74 2.81 -1.75
C LEU A 46 10.83 2.35 -2.90
N SER A 47 9.67 1.74 -2.63
CA SER A 47 8.69 1.33 -3.64
C SER A 47 7.70 2.45 -3.99
N PHE A 48 7.22 3.19 -2.98
CA PHE A 48 6.13 4.16 -3.13
C PHE A 48 6.57 5.62 -3.05
N CYS A 49 7.85 5.88 -2.81
CA CYS A 49 8.40 7.23 -2.57
C CYS A 49 7.70 7.97 -1.42
N GLN A 50 7.11 7.26 -0.47
CA GLN A 50 6.44 7.79 0.71
C GLN A 50 6.37 6.74 1.81
N SER A 51 6.30 7.17 3.07
CA SER A 51 6.09 6.27 4.21
C SER A 51 4.67 5.70 4.22
N SER A 52 4.52 4.47 4.72
CA SER A 52 3.22 3.86 5.05
C SER A 52 2.67 4.38 6.38
N LEU A 53 3.56 4.87 7.26
CA LEU A 53 3.28 5.24 8.65
C LEU A 53 3.15 6.74 8.84
N ALA A 54 4.06 7.51 8.24
CA ALA A 54 4.17 8.94 8.44
C ALA A 54 3.13 9.73 7.63
N ARG A 55 2.57 10.77 8.23
CA ARG A 55 1.62 11.68 7.56
C ARG A 55 2.31 12.61 6.58
N THR A 56 3.56 12.97 6.85
CA THR A 56 4.36 13.88 6.01
C THR A 56 5.78 13.35 5.88
N ASP A 57 6.40 13.58 4.74
CA ASP A 57 7.79 13.19 4.50
C ASP A 57 8.77 13.77 5.55
N ALA A 58 8.52 15.01 6.03
CA ALA A 58 9.39 15.66 7.00
C ALA A 58 9.49 14.93 8.35
N THR A 59 8.44 14.14 8.70
CA THR A 59 8.42 13.36 9.94
C THR A 59 9.21 12.07 9.87
N THR A 60 9.59 11.61 8.67
CA THR A 60 10.40 10.40 8.48
C THR A 60 11.88 10.63 8.71
N VAL A 61 12.34 11.90 8.68
CA VAL A 61 13.72 12.26 9.03
C VAL A 61 13.90 12.11 10.53
N ARG A 62 14.91 11.35 10.95
CA ARG A 62 15.24 11.11 12.36
C ARG A 62 15.25 12.39 13.17
N TYR A 63 14.71 12.29 14.38
CA TYR A 63 14.68 13.45 15.29
C TYR A 63 16.10 14.00 15.55
N GLY A 64 16.25 15.32 15.42
CA GLY A 64 17.55 16.00 15.56
C GLY A 64 18.39 16.04 14.29
N GLU A 65 17.98 15.35 13.21
CA GLU A 65 18.72 15.32 11.95
C GLU A 65 18.07 16.18 10.86
N GLU A 66 18.90 16.66 9.93
CA GLU A 66 18.46 17.54 8.84
C GLU A 66 18.06 16.81 7.57
N PHE A 67 18.51 15.56 7.39
CA PHE A 67 18.24 14.79 6.19
C PHE A 67 18.20 13.30 6.47
N MET A 68 17.56 12.56 5.56
CA MET A 68 17.61 11.10 5.49
C MET A 68 18.04 10.61 4.11
N LEU A 69 18.58 9.39 4.07
CA LEU A 69 18.90 8.68 2.83
C LEU A 69 18.52 7.20 2.96
N LEU A 70 17.75 6.71 2.00
CA LEU A 70 17.44 5.30 1.80
C LEU A 70 18.04 4.84 0.48
N GLN A 71 18.70 3.68 0.47
CA GLN A 71 19.24 3.07 -0.76
C GLN A 71 18.94 1.57 -0.76
N GLY A 72 18.39 1.08 -1.88
CA GLY A 72 18.12 -0.33 -2.11
C GLY A 72 18.84 -0.83 -3.35
N GLU A 73 19.47 -2.00 -3.25
CA GLU A 73 19.99 -2.74 -4.40
C GLU A 73 19.05 -3.89 -4.73
N TYR A 74 18.49 -3.86 -5.94
CA TYR A 74 17.49 -4.83 -6.39
C TYR A 74 18.05 -5.66 -7.54
N VAL A 75 17.86 -6.98 -7.48
CA VAL A 75 18.09 -7.88 -8.61
C VAL A 75 16.78 -8.10 -9.33
N ARG A 76 16.70 -7.64 -10.59
CA ARG A 76 15.51 -7.69 -11.43
C ARG A 76 15.89 -8.15 -12.83
N SER A 77 15.26 -9.24 -13.30
CA SER A 77 15.54 -9.81 -14.64
C SER A 77 17.05 -10.00 -14.90
N GLY A 78 17.78 -10.48 -13.88
CA GLY A 78 19.23 -10.75 -13.96
C GLY A 78 20.13 -9.50 -13.93
N LYS A 79 19.56 -8.30 -13.73
CA LYS A 79 20.31 -7.04 -13.61
C LYS A 79 20.18 -6.46 -12.22
N THR A 80 21.23 -5.84 -11.72
CA THR A 80 21.22 -5.08 -10.47
C THR A 80 20.77 -3.65 -10.77
N GLU A 81 19.78 -3.19 -10.04
CA GLU A 81 19.27 -1.82 -10.07
C GLU A 81 19.42 -1.18 -8.69
N GLN A 82 19.92 0.03 -8.66
CA GLN A 82 20.03 0.81 -7.44
C GLN A 82 18.93 1.88 -7.40
N ILE A 83 18.16 1.87 -6.35
CA ILE A 83 17.15 2.91 -6.07
C ILE A 83 17.59 3.68 -4.83
N SER A 84 17.57 4.99 -4.89
CA SER A 84 17.84 5.83 -3.73
C SER A 84 16.80 6.92 -3.57
N CYS A 85 16.47 7.20 -2.32
CA CYS A 85 15.58 8.29 -1.95
C CYS A 85 16.23 9.13 -0.86
N ALA A 86 16.42 10.43 -1.14
CA ALA A 86 16.98 11.40 -0.21
C ALA A 86 15.96 12.49 0.06
N LEU A 87 15.85 12.87 1.31
CA LEU A 87 15.04 13.99 1.77
C LEU A 87 15.85 14.87 2.72
N GLN A 88 15.87 16.15 2.45
CA GLN A 88 16.37 17.18 3.36
C GLN A 88 15.20 18.05 3.82
N ARG A 89 15.14 18.37 5.12
CA ARG A 89 14.08 19.23 5.66
C ARG A 89 13.98 20.53 4.87
N GLY A 90 12.78 20.93 4.51
CA GLY A 90 12.52 22.15 3.71
C GLY A 90 12.92 22.08 2.24
N LYS A 91 13.44 20.95 1.75
CA LYS A 91 13.76 20.76 0.34
C LYS A 91 12.87 19.70 -0.32
N LYS A 92 12.84 19.73 -1.66
CA LYS A 92 12.16 18.72 -2.46
C LYS A 92 12.89 17.38 -2.35
N LYS A 93 12.13 16.33 -2.16
CA LYS A 93 12.60 14.93 -2.16
C LYS A 93 13.22 14.55 -3.52
N SER A 94 14.37 13.90 -3.49
CA SER A 94 15.09 13.38 -4.65
C SER A 94 14.97 11.85 -4.69
N VAL A 95 14.46 11.30 -5.80
CA VAL A 95 14.39 9.85 -6.05
C VAL A 95 15.20 9.55 -7.30
N LYS A 96 16.14 8.59 -7.18
CA LYS A 96 17.06 8.22 -8.28
C LYS A 96 17.02 6.72 -8.55
N ARG A 97 17.11 6.37 -9.84
CA ARG A 97 17.34 5.00 -10.32
C ARG A 97 18.67 4.95 -11.05
N ASN A 98 19.57 4.11 -10.59
CA ASN A 98 20.92 3.97 -11.15
C ASN A 98 21.66 5.33 -11.28
N GLY A 99 21.54 6.16 -10.21
CA GLY A 99 22.15 7.49 -10.16
C GLY A 99 21.37 8.59 -10.92
N LYS A 100 20.40 8.25 -11.77
CA LYS A 100 19.59 9.21 -12.54
C LYS A 100 18.32 9.58 -11.79
N GLU A 101 18.11 10.88 -11.55
CA GLU A 101 16.93 11.39 -10.87
C GLU A 101 15.68 11.34 -11.77
N TYR A 102 14.55 10.93 -11.19
CA TYR A 102 13.25 10.98 -11.86
C TYR A 102 12.76 12.42 -11.98
N ARG A 103 12.18 12.74 -13.11
CA ARG A 103 11.51 14.05 -13.29
C ARG A 103 10.21 14.12 -12.48
N ARG A 104 9.46 13.01 -12.44
CA ARG A 104 8.23 12.84 -11.68
C ARG A 104 8.28 11.54 -10.89
N GLN A 105 7.87 11.57 -9.64
CA GLN A 105 7.84 10.35 -8.79
C GLN A 105 6.85 9.31 -9.32
N SER A 106 5.80 9.71 -10.06
CA SER A 106 4.87 8.79 -10.71
C SER A 106 5.56 7.82 -11.68
N GLU A 107 6.68 8.20 -12.29
CA GLU A 107 7.48 7.32 -13.16
C GLU A 107 8.10 6.13 -12.43
N HIS A 108 8.22 6.21 -11.10
CA HIS A 108 8.77 5.16 -10.26
C HIS A 108 7.71 4.15 -9.80
N ILE A 109 6.46 4.58 -9.64
CA ILE A 109 5.39 3.74 -9.11
C ILE A 109 5.15 2.54 -10.03
N GLY A 110 5.10 1.34 -9.43
CA GLY A 110 4.95 0.08 -10.16
C GLY A 110 6.27 -0.56 -10.62
N LEU A 111 7.41 0.16 -10.52
CA LEU A 111 8.73 -0.43 -10.82
C LEU A 111 9.09 -1.55 -9.85
N LEU A 112 8.79 -1.35 -8.56
CA LEU A 112 9.05 -2.26 -7.47
C LEU A 112 7.72 -2.67 -6.81
N PRO A 113 6.93 -3.58 -7.40
CA PRO A 113 5.65 -3.97 -6.82
C PRO A 113 5.86 -4.59 -5.44
N LEU A 114 5.06 -4.10 -4.49
CA LEU A 114 5.19 -4.43 -3.08
C LEU A 114 3.83 -4.47 -2.41
N VAL A 115 3.66 -5.41 -1.50
CA VAL A 115 2.50 -5.52 -0.62
C VAL A 115 2.99 -5.51 0.82
N MET A 116 2.34 -4.70 1.65
CA MET A 116 2.61 -4.66 3.09
C MET A 116 1.32 -4.97 3.85
N VAL A 117 1.41 -5.92 4.77
CA VAL A 117 0.36 -6.27 5.73
C VAL A 117 0.78 -5.71 7.08
N THR A 118 -0.09 -4.92 7.71
CA THR A 118 0.20 -4.28 9.00
C THR A 118 -0.97 -4.39 9.97
N PRO A 119 -0.77 -4.24 11.27
CA PRO A 119 -1.86 -4.16 12.24
C PRO A 119 -2.84 -3.00 11.93
N SER A 120 -2.37 -1.92 11.31
CA SER A 120 -3.21 -0.78 10.92
C SER A 120 -4.20 -1.09 9.78
N ASP A 121 -4.07 -2.21 9.09
CA ASP A 121 -5.03 -2.65 8.08
C ASP A 121 -6.45 -2.88 8.63
N TRP A 122 -6.59 -2.99 9.96
CA TRP A 122 -7.87 -2.88 10.63
C TRP A 122 -8.68 -1.65 10.21
N ASN A 123 -8.01 -0.54 9.90
CA ASN A 123 -8.66 0.69 9.44
C ASN A 123 -9.36 0.54 8.08
N LEU A 124 -9.06 -0.47 7.29
CA LEU A 124 -9.83 -0.79 6.07
C LEU A 124 -11.27 -1.17 6.42
N ILE A 125 -11.47 -1.84 7.56
CA ILE A 125 -12.79 -2.27 8.05
C ILE A 125 -13.43 -1.19 8.92
N ALA A 126 -12.72 -0.72 9.96
CA ALA A 126 -13.25 0.20 10.96
C ALA A 126 -13.24 1.66 10.50
N GLY A 127 -12.33 2.03 9.61
CA GLY A 127 -12.15 3.39 9.13
C GLY A 127 -13.11 3.82 8.04
N GLY A 128 -12.92 5.05 7.57
CA GLY A 128 -13.73 5.65 6.51
C GLY A 128 -13.41 5.14 5.10
N SER A 129 -14.19 5.58 4.13
CA SER A 129 -14.00 5.26 2.72
C SER A 129 -12.65 5.74 2.16
N GLU A 130 -12.03 6.72 2.79
CA GLU A 130 -10.72 7.24 2.36
C GLU A 130 -9.63 6.17 2.41
N GLU A 131 -9.57 5.36 3.49
CA GLU A 131 -8.59 4.27 3.61
C GLU A 131 -8.78 3.21 2.52
N ARG A 132 -10.03 2.88 2.22
CA ARG A 132 -10.36 1.90 1.17
C ARG A 132 -10.05 2.44 -0.22
N ARG A 133 -10.33 3.73 -0.49
CA ARG A 133 -9.90 4.37 -1.76
C ARG A 133 -8.40 4.38 -1.90
N ARG A 134 -7.64 4.74 -0.85
CA ARG A 134 -6.17 4.68 -0.87
C ARG A 134 -5.64 3.29 -1.19
N LEU A 135 -6.27 2.24 -0.65
CA LEU A 135 -5.91 0.87 -0.98
C LEU A 135 -6.09 0.58 -2.47
N ILE A 136 -7.29 0.87 -3.02
CA ILE A 136 -7.60 0.63 -4.44
C ILE A 136 -6.65 1.41 -5.34
N ASP A 137 -6.52 2.72 -5.08
CA ASP A 137 -5.70 3.60 -5.90
C ASP A 137 -4.24 3.13 -5.90
N ARG A 138 -3.74 2.66 -4.75
CA ARG A 138 -2.40 2.09 -4.63
C ARG A 138 -2.25 0.78 -5.40
N ILE A 139 -3.26 -0.09 -5.38
CA ILE A 139 -3.23 -1.36 -6.12
C ILE A 139 -3.24 -1.10 -7.63
N ILE A 140 -4.21 -0.33 -8.11
CA ILE A 140 -4.36 -0.08 -9.54
C ILE A 140 -3.16 0.69 -10.10
N SER A 141 -2.69 1.71 -9.37
CA SER A 141 -1.56 2.56 -9.82
C SER A 141 -0.25 1.80 -10.00
N GLN A 142 -0.02 0.70 -9.25
CA GLN A 142 1.19 -0.09 -9.44
C GLN A 142 1.21 -0.87 -10.76
N GLY A 143 0.05 -1.30 -11.24
CA GLY A 143 -0.08 -2.07 -12.48
C GLY A 143 -0.51 -1.23 -13.69
N ASN A 144 -1.03 -0.01 -13.47
CA ASN A 144 -1.61 0.82 -14.51
C ASN A 144 -1.17 2.28 -14.38
N HIS A 145 -0.17 2.65 -15.16
CA HIS A 145 0.39 4.01 -15.16
C HIS A 145 -0.60 5.06 -15.69
N GLU A 146 -1.46 4.69 -16.66
CA GLU A 146 -2.50 5.60 -17.18
C GLU A 146 -3.49 5.97 -16.07
N TYR A 147 -3.91 4.96 -15.26
CA TYR A 147 -4.75 5.22 -14.09
C TYR A 147 -4.10 6.22 -13.12
N LEU A 148 -2.81 6.04 -12.82
CA LEU A 148 -2.07 6.93 -11.92
C LEU A 148 -2.05 8.37 -12.46
N GLU A 149 -1.81 8.58 -13.76
CA GLU A 149 -1.81 9.90 -14.37
C GLU A 149 -3.23 10.53 -14.34
N GLN A 150 -4.28 9.74 -14.60
CA GLN A 150 -5.67 10.20 -14.48
C GLN A 150 -6.00 10.58 -13.03
N LEU A 151 -5.57 9.80 -12.05
CA LEU A 151 -5.79 10.08 -10.63
C LEU A 151 -5.09 11.38 -10.19
N ILE A 152 -3.84 11.59 -10.62
CA ILE A 152 -3.07 12.82 -10.36
C ILE A 152 -3.76 14.02 -11.02
N GLY A 153 -4.18 13.88 -12.27
CA GLY A 153 -4.91 14.91 -13.01
C GLY A 153 -6.23 15.28 -12.34
N TYR A 154 -7.01 14.28 -11.97
CA TYR A 154 -8.27 14.44 -11.24
C TYR A 154 -8.09 15.22 -9.94
N ASN A 155 -7.13 14.83 -9.11
CA ASN A 155 -6.90 15.47 -7.82
C ASN A 155 -6.48 16.94 -7.97
N ARG A 156 -5.63 17.27 -8.97
CA ARG A 156 -5.26 18.66 -9.27
C ARG A 156 -6.46 19.49 -9.72
N ALA A 157 -7.28 18.95 -10.63
CA ALA A 157 -8.48 19.64 -11.10
C ALA A 157 -9.50 19.81 -9.96
N LEU A 158 -9.64 18.82 -9.08
CA LEU A 158 -10.49 18.89 -7.89
C LEU A 158 -10.03 19.98 -6.92
N GLU A 159 -8.72 20.06 -6.62
CA GLU A 159 -8.14 21.12 -5.79
C GLU A 159 -8.37 22.50 -6.41
N GLN A 160 -8.16 22.65 -7.72
CA GLN A 160 -8.39 23.90 -8.44
C GLN A 160 -9.87 24.30 -8.40
N ARG A 161 -10.80 23.37 -8.69
CA ARG A 161 -12.24 23.61 -8.56
C ARG A 161 -12.65 24.04 -7.16
N ASN A 162 -12.17 23.34 -6.16
CA ASN A 162 -12.46 23.66 -4.76
C ASN A 162 -11.92 25.05 -4.35
N ALA A 163 -10.74 25.42 -4.84
CA ALA A 163 -10.19 26.77 -4.61
C ALA A 163 -11.09 27.86 -5.25
N MET A 164 -11.59 27.64 -6.47
CA MET A 164 -12.51 28.56 -7.14
C MET A 164 -13.84 28.68 -6.38
N LEU A 165 -14.43 27.56 -5.98
CA LEU A 165 -15.68 27.56 -5.20
C LEU A 165 -15.52 28.32 -3.87
N LYS A 166 -14.41 28.07 -3.15
CA LYS A 166 -14.12 28.73 -1.87
C LYS A 166 -13.91 30.24 -1.98
N GLN A 167 -13.33 30.69 -3.09
CA GLN A 167 -13.08 32.11 -3.36
C GLN A 167 -14.29 32.83 -3.96
N GLY A 168 -15.39 32.09 -4.26
CA GLY A 168 -16.55 32.66 -4.92
C GLY A 168 -16.28 33.12 -6.34
N ILE A 169 -15.23 32.61 -7.00
CA ILE A 169 -14.88 32.96 -8.38
C ILE A 169 -16.01 32.47 -9.29
N ALA A 170 -16.71 33.42 -9.89
CA ALA A 170 -17.89 33.19 -10.69
C ALA A 170 -17.60 33.20 -12.20
N ASP A 171 -16.38 32.99 -12.65
CA ASP A 171 -16.10 32.85 -14.09
C ASP A 171 -16.62 31.48 -14.58
N PRO A 172 -17.78 31.45 -15.28
CA PRO A 172 -18.38 30.19 -15.71
C PRO A 172 -17.50 29.42 -16.69
N LEU A 173 -16.75 30.11 -17.54
CA LEU A 173 -15.92 29.51 -18.60
C LEU A 173 -14.70 28.78 -17.96
N LEU A 174 -14.10 29.40 -16.94
CA LEU A 174 -12.98 28.77 -16.21
C LEU A 174 -13.43 27.56 -15.44
N LEU A 175 -14.59 27.63 -14.76
CA LEU A 175 -15.17 26.49 -14.06
C LEU A 175 -15.51 25.34 -15.03
N GLU A 176 -16.12 25.64 -16.17
CA GLU A 176 -16.45 24.65 -17.20
C GLU A 176 -15.20 23.94 -17.76
N THR A 177 -14.10 24.70 -17.92
CA THR A 177 -12.82 24.11 -18.33
C THR A 177 -12.31 23.09 -17.33
N VAL A 178 -12.31 23.43 -16.03
CA VAL A 178 -11.87 22.53 -14.96
C VAL A 178 -12.83 21.34 -14.84
N ASP A 179 -14.14 21.56 -14.95
CA ASP A 179 -15.16 20.51 -14.89
C ASP A 179 -15.00 19.51 -16.05
N THR A 180 -14.59 19.97 -17.24
CA THR A 180 -14.31 19.10 -18.39
C THR A 180 -13.16 18.11 -18.07
N PHE A 181 -12.05 18.60 -17.51
CA PHE A 181 -10.95 17.72 -17.06
C PHE A 181 -11.38 16.75 -15.98
N LEU A 182 -12.15 17.22 -15.00
CA LEU A 182 -12.71 16.35 -13.94
C LEU A 182 -13.57 15.24 -14.51
N CYS A 183 -14.44 15.56 -15.48
CA CYS A 183 -15.33 14.59 -16.12
C CYS A 183 -14.56 13.50 -16.86
N GLN A 184 -13.55 13.87 -17.65
CA GLN A 184 -12.73 12.93 -18.40
C GLN A 184 -11.96 11.99 -17.46
N ALA A 185 -11.25 12.55 -16.47
CA ALA A 185 -10.49 11.77 -15.52
C ALA A 185 -11.39 10.89 -14.64
N ALA A 186 -12.54 11.39 -14.17
CA ALA A 186 -13.49 10.63 -13.38
C ALA A 186 -14.04 9.42 -14.12
N ALA A 187 -14.36 9.56 -15.40
CA ALA A 187 -14.86 8.45 -16.23
C ALA A 187 -13.79 7.34 -16.36
N ALA A 188 -12.53 7.72 -16.60
CA ALA A 188 -11.42 6.77 -16.69
C ALA A 188 -11.16 6.05 -15.36
N ILE A 189 -11.14 6.80 -14.24
CA ILE A 189 -10.95 6.25 -12.88
C ILE A 189 -12.09 5.28 -12.53
N HIS A 190 -13.33 5.69 -12.76
CA HIS A 190 -14.50 4.88 -12.48
C HIS A 190 -14.47 3.54 -13.23
N LYS A 191 -14.22 3.59 -14.55
CA LYS A 191 -14.09 2.40 -15.40
C LYS A 191 -13.00 1.46 -14.90
N ALA A 192 -11.83 2.00 -14.56
CA ALA A 192 -10.71 1.19 -14.07
C ALA A 192 -11.03 0.54 -12.71
N ARG A 193 -11.72 1.24 -11.81
CA ARG A 193 -12.15 0.68 -10.51
C ARG A 193 -13.21 -0.40 -10.67
N GLN A 194 -14.16 -0.25 -11.61
CA GLN A 194 -15.13 -1.30 -11.94
C GLN A 194 -14.43 -2.57 -12.45
N GLN A 195 -13.53 -2.43 -13.42
CA GLN A 195 -12.77 -3.56 -13.96
C GLN A 195 -11.89 -4.22 -12.89
N TRP A 196 -11.29 -3.41 -12.01
CA TRP A 196 -10.50 -3.92 -10.92
C TRP A 196 -11.35 -4.76 -9.96
N ILE A 197 -12.51 -4.28 -9.51
CA ILE A 197 -13.34 -4.98 -8.52
C ILE A 197 -13.84 -6.32 -9.06
N GLU A 198 -14.22 -6.38 -10.34
CA GLU A 198 -14.65 -7.61 -11.00
C GLU A 198 -13.55 -8.69 -11.00
N ARG A 199 -12.31 -8.28 -11.26
CA ARG A 199 -11.17 -9.21 -11.34
C ARG A 199 -10.58 -9.53 -9.98
N PHE A 200 -10.62 -8.61 -9.04
CA PHE A 200 -10.03 -8.73 -7.71
C PHE A 200 -10.89 -9.56 -6.75
N THR A 201 -12.21 -9.41 -6.79
CA THR A 201 -13.13 -10.08 -5.86
C THR A 201 -12.98 -11.60 -5.84
N PRO A 202 -12.90 -12.33 -6.98
CA PRO A 202 -12.70 -13.77 -6.97
C PRO A 202 -11.38 -14.21 -6.31
N ILE A 203 -10.31 -13.43 -6.52
CA ILE A 203 -9.00 -13.69 -5.91
C ILE A 203 -9.11 -13.53 -4.39
N PHE A 204 -9.73 -12.44 -3.94
CA PHE A 204 -9.95 -12.16 -2.54
C PHE A 204 -10.79 -13.26 -1.84
N MET A 205 -11.91 -13.69 -2.44
CA MET A 205 -12.76 -14.74 -1.89
C MET A 205 -11.99 -16.06 -1.73
N ARG A 206 -11.17 -16.43 -2.70
CA ARG A 206 -10.32 -17.62 -2.61
C ARG A 206 -9.38 -17.55 -1.40
N TYR A 207 -8.65 -16.46 -1.21
CA TYR A 207 -7.76 -16.31 -0.06
C TYR A 207 -8.50 -16.29 1.26
N TYR A 208 -9.64 -15.61 1.33
CA TYR A 208 -10.44 -15.58 2.54
C TYR A 208 -10.88 -16.99 2.97
N ASN A 209 -11.46 -17.77 2.04
CA ASN A 209 -11.93 -19.12 2.32
C ASN A 209 -10.76 -20.05 2.70
N THR A 210 -9.60 -19.91 2.06
CA THR A 210 -8.41 -20.71 2.39
C THR A 210 -7.88 -20.41 3.78
N ILE A 211 -7.88 -19.14 4.22
CA ILE A 211 -7.37 -18.76 5.54
C ILE A 211 -8.38 -19.09 6.64
N SER A 212 -9.66 -18.83 6.42
CA SER A 212 -10.72 -19.02 7.41
C SER A 212 -11.10 -20.49 7.61
N ASP A 213 -10.75 -21.35 6.63
CA ASP A 213 -11.21 -22.74 6.55
C ASP A 213 -12.75 -22.84 6.70
N SER A 214 -13.46 -21.91 6.11
CA SER A 214 -14.92 -21.77 6.19
C SER A 214 -15.51 -21.41 4.84
N ASN A 215 -16.83 -21.67 4.68
CA ASN A 215 -17.60 -21.28 3.51
C ASN A 215 -18.38 -19.98 3.72
N GLU A 216 -17.84 -19.06 4.51
CA GLU A 216 -18.44 -17.76 4.72
C GLU A 216 -18.49 -16.96 3.41
N GLN A 217 -19.64 -16.36 3.14
CA GLN A 217 -19.81 -15.54 1.95
C GLN A 217 -19.25 -14.15 2.21
N VAL A 218 -18.13 -13.81 1.57
CA VAL A 218 -17.54 -12.48 1.60
C VAL A 218 -17.61 -11.87 0.20
N ARG A 219 -17.80 -10.57 0.12
CA ARG A 219 -17.78 -9.84 -1.16
C ARG A 219 -17.33 -8.40 -0.97
N LEU A 220 -17.01 -7.75 -2.08
CA LEU A 220 -16.62 -6.35 -2.16
C LEU A 220 -17.63 -5.63 -3.07
N ASP A 221 -18.35 -4.66 -2.54
CA ASP A 221 -19.36 -3.90 -3.28
C ASP A 221 -18.87 -2.48 -3.57
N TYR A 222 -18.60 -2.18 -4.83
CA TYR A 222 -18.16 -0.85 -5.25
C TYR A 222 -19.33 0.13 -5.31
N ARG A 223 -19.25 1.20 -4.52
CA ARG A 223 -20.23 2.26 -4.42
C ARG A 223 -19.70 3.54 -5.04
N SER A 224 -20.30 3.97 -6.12
CA SER A 224 -19.99 5.23 -6.81
C SER A 224 -21.28 5.88 -7.32
N VAL A 225 -21.34 7.20 -7.25
CA VAL A 225 -22.42 7.96 -7.89
C VAL A 225 -22.39 7.76 -9.41
N LEU A 226 -21.22 7.46 -9.97
CA LEU A 226 -21.05 7.23 -11.40
C LEU A 226 -21.55 5.86 -11.87
N ASN A 227 -22.01 4.99 -10.97
CA ASN A 227 -22.71 3.76 -11.35
C ASN A 227 -24.05 4.04 -12.08
N THR A 228 -24.64 5.24 -11.85
CA THR A 228 -25.98 5.61 -12.37
C THR A 228 -26.00 6.94 -13.11
N GLN A 229 -24.96 7.76 -12.97
CA GLN A 229 -24.90 9.11 -13.56
C GLN A 229 -23.53 9.39 -14.16
N THR A 230 -23.43 10.33 -15.07
CA THR A 230 -22.15 10.86 -15.56
C THR A 230 -21.62 11.92 -14.59
N MET A 231 -20.29 12.12 -14.59
CA MET A 231 -19.70 13.18 -13.76
C MET A 231 -20.21 14.57 -14.13
N ALA A 232 -20.50 14.83 -15.39
CA ALA A 232 -21.07 16.10 -15.85
C ALA A 232 -22.46 16.37 -15.24
N GLU A 233 -23.33 15.35 -15.21
CA GLU A 233 -24.64 15.44 -14.54
C GLU A 233 -24.49 15.69 -13.05
N VAL A 234 -23.58 14.95 -12.39
CA VAL A 234 -23.29 15.10 -10.97
C VAL A 234 -22.83 16.52 -10.61
N LEU A 235 -21.88 17.08 -11.37
CA LEU A 235 -21.38 18.45 -11.14
C LEU A 235 -22.46 19.49 -11.35
N ARG A 236 -23.25 19.36 -12.42
CA ARG A 236 -24.34 20.29 -12.71
C ARG A 236 -25.43 20.28 -11.62
N GLN A 237 -25.86 19.09 -11.19
CA GLN A 237 -26.89 18.94 -10.17
C GLN A 237 -26.46 19.45 -8.79
N ASN A 238 -25.17 19.35 -8.47
CA ASN A 238 -24.66 19.73 -7.16
C ASN A 238 -24.00 21.14 -7.14
N LEU A 239 -24.02 21.91 -8.23
CA LEU A 239 -23.26 23.16 -8.34
C LEU A 239 -23.62 24.16 -7.22
N GLU A 240 -24.89 24.40 -6.95
CA GLU A 240 -25.33 25.35 -5.92
C GLU A 240 -24.94 24.86 -4.51
N ARG A 241 -25.05 23.56 -4.26
CA ARG A 241 -24.58 22.94 -3.03
C ARG A 241 -23.08 23.09 -2.86
N ASP A 242 -22.32 22.83 -3.91
CA ASP A 242 -20.86 22.94 -3.91
C ASP A 242 -20.39 24.37 -3.67
N ARG A 243 -21.10 25.37 -4.23
CA ARG A 243 -20.87 26.79 -3.96
C ARG A 243 -21.07 27.14 -2.48
N VAL A 244 -22.15 26.66 -1.86
CA VAL A 244 -22.41 26.88 -0.43
C VAL A 244 -21.36 26.19 0.45
N LEU A 245 -20.95 24.97 0.10
CA LEU A 245 -19.96 24.21 0.86
C LEU A 245 -18.52 24.66 0.60
N GLY A 246 -18.25 25.39 -0.49
CA GLY A 246 -16.91 25.78 -0.91
C GLY A 246 -16.04 24.59 -1.38
N HIS A 247 -16.66 23.46 -1.73
CA HIS A 247 -15.97 22.28 -2.25
C HIS A 247 -16.90 21.36 -3.03
N THR A 248 -16.31 20.52 -3.89
CA THR A 248 -17.01 19.49 -4.66
C THR A 248 -17.49 18.39 -3.74
N SER A 249 -18.80 18.21 -3.65
CA SER A 249 -19.44 17.32 -2.67
C SER A 249 -19.56 15.87 -3.16
N MET A 250 -19.58 15.64 -4.48
CA MET A 250 -19.81 14.33 -5.12
C MET A 250 -18.79 14.06 -6.24
N GLY A 251 -18.50 12.77 -6.49
CA GLY A 251 -17.58 12.32 -7.54
C GLY A 251 -16.73 11.15 -7.08
N VAL A 252 -15.76 10.67 -7.90
CA VAL A 252 -14.93 9.49 -7.61
C VAL A 252 -14.07 9.62 -6.35
N HIS A 253 -13.83 10.83 -5.87
CA HIS A 253 -13.18 11.11 -4.59
C HIS A 253 -14.09 10.82 -3.36
N ARG A 254 -15.35 10.47 -3.59
CA ARG A 254 -16.34 10.05 -2.58
C ARG A 254 -16.75 8.59 -2.70
N ASP A 255 -16.22 7.88 -3.69
CA ASP A 255 -16.47 6.44 -3.84
C ASP A 255 -16.11 5.64 -2.59
N ASP A 256 -16.71 4.48 -2.46
CA ASP A 256 -16.41 3.53 -1.41
C ASP A 256 -16.38 2.09 -1.95
N ILE A 257 -15.73 1.19 -1.21
CA ILE A 257 -15.92 -0.24 -1.33
C ILE A 257 -16.48 -0.74 -0.01
N GLU A 258 -17.70 -1.22 -0.05
CA GLU A 258 -18.30 -1.89 1.10
C GLU A 258 -17.73 -3.30 1.24
N LEU A 259 -17.19 -3.58 2.41
CA LEU A 259 -16.62 -4.86 2.78
C LEU A 259 -17.72 -5.69 3.44
N MET A 260 -18.17 -6.77 2.77
CA MET A 260 -19.36 -7.51 3.16
C MET A 260 -19.03 -8.89 3.74
N LEU A 261 -19.79 -9.29 4.74
CA LEU A 261 -19.87 -10.66 5.26
C LEU A 261 -21.36 -11.08 5.17
N GLY A 262 -21.68 -12.00 4.26
CA GLY A 262 -23.05 -12.23 3.87
C GLY A 262 -23.70 -10.96 3.31
N ASP A 263 -24.86 -10.60 3.83
CA ASP A 263 -25.60 -9.38 3.44
C ASP A 263 -25.30 -8.17 4.32
N GLU A 264 -24.42 -8.32 5.31
CA GLU A 264 -24.09 -7.27 6.27
C GLU A 264 -22.68 -6.73 6.06
N LEU A 265 -22.45 -5.48 6.51
CA LEU A 265 -21.12 -4.88 6.51
C LEU A 265 -20.20 -5.60 7.51
N MET A 266 -19.00 -6.02 7.08
CA MET A 266 -18.01 -6.66 7.94
C MET A 266 -17.76 -5.90 9.25
N ARG A 267 -17.75 -4.56 9.22
CA ARG A 267 -17.55 -3.73 10.41
C ARG A 267 -18.65 -3.85 11.48
N ARG A 268 -19.85 -4.37 11.12
CA ARG A 268 -20.99 -4.51 12.05
C ARG A 268 -21.08 -5.89 12.66
N THR A 269 -20.79 -6.91 11.89
CA THR A 269 -21.07 -8.31 12.24
C THR A 269 -19.82 -9.17 12.41
N GLY A 270 -18.69 -8.75 11.82
CA GLY A 270 -17.45 -9.52 11.84
C GLY A 270 -16.82 -9.59 13.24
N SER A 271 -16.46 -10.79 13.70
CA SER A 271 -15.60 -10.97 14.86
C SER A 271 -14.20 -10.40 14.61
N GLN A 272 -13.40 -10.18 15.65
CA GLN A 272 -12.02 -9.68 15.49
C GLN A 272 -11.18 -10.62 14.61
N GLY A 273 -11.31 -11.93 14.79
CA GLY A 273 -10.62 -12.91 13.97
C GLY A 273 -11.06 -12.90 12.50
N GLN A 274 -12.38 -12.79 12.23
CA GLN A 274 -12.90 -12.65 10.87
C GLN A 274 -12.39 -11.37 10.20
N CYS A 275 -12.43 -10.25 10.90
CA CYS A 275 -11.93 -8.97 10.37
C CYS A 275 -10.44 -9.04 10.04
N LYS A 276 -9.63 -9.69 10.88
CA LYS A 276 -8.19 -9.86 10.61
C LYS A 276 -7.95 -10.79 9.43
N THR A 277 -8.67 -11.91 9.36
CA THR A 277 -8.65 -12.80 8.18
C THR A 277 -9.02 -12.04 6.92
N TYR A 278 -10.05 -11.19 6.98
CA TYR A 278 -10.50 -10.37 5.85
C TYR A 278 -9.40 -9.43 5.34
N THR A 279 -8.75 -8.71 6.24
CA THR A 279 -7.68 -7.78 5.86
C THR A 279 -6.44 -8.48 5.30
N ILE A 280 -6.04 -9.62 5.89
CA ILE A 280 -4.94 -10.43 5.37
C ILE A 280 -5.30 -11.01 3.98
N ALA A 281 -6.52 -11.53 3.82
CA ALA A 281 -6.99 -12.03 2.52
C ALA A 281 -6.99 -10.94 1.44
N LEU A 282 -7.40 -9.70 1.77
CA LEU A 282 -7.30 -8.55 0.88
C LEU A 282 -5.85 -8.28 0.44
N ARG A 283 -4.88 -8.39 1.36
CA ARG A 283 -3.47 -8.16 1.06
C ARG A 283 -2.85 -9.30 0.24
N LEU A 284 -3.18 -10.55 0.53
CA LEU A 284 -2.72 -11.67 -0.28
C LEU A 284 -3.37 -11.66 -1.69
N ALA A 285 -4.63 -11.24 -1.79
CA ALA A 285 -5.27 -10.99 -3.08
C ALA A 285 -4.58 -9.84 -3.85
N GLN A 286 -4.19 -8.76 -3.16
CA GLN A 286 -3.40 -7.69 -3.74
C GLN A 286 -2.07 -8.21 -4.31
N PHE A 287 -1.39 -9.09 -3.58
CA PHE A 287 -0.14 -9.70 -4.04
C PHE A 287 -0.32 -10.46 -5.36
N ASP A 288 -1.32 -11.33 -5.42
CA ASP A 288 -1.59 -12.17 -6.59
C ASP A 288 -2.05 -11.34 -7.79
N PHE A 289 -2.91 -10.33 -7.54
CA PHE A 289 -3.35 -9.38 -8.55
C PHE A 289 -2.16 -8.60 -9.13
N LEU A 290 -1.29 -8.04 -8.29
CA LEU A 290 -0.13 -7.28 -8.74
C LEU A 290 0.89 -8.15 -9.47
N LYS A 291 1.07 -9.39 -9.06
CA LYS A 291 1.94 -10.35 -9.76
C LYS A 291 1.52 -10.51 -11.23
N THR A 292 0.21 -10.57 -11.47
CA THR A 292 -0.34 -10.66 -12.82
C THR A 292 -0.22 -9.33 -13.58
N GLU A 293 -0.62 -8.21 -12.97
CA GLU A 293 -0.63 -6.90 -13.63
C GLU A 293 0.78 -6.36 -13.93
N CYS A 294 1.71 -6.53 -12.99
CA CYS A 294 3.08 -6.02 -13.16
C CYS A 294 4.01 -7.00 -13.90
N GLY A 295 3.56 -8.24 -14.16
CA GLY A 295 4.37 -9.28 -14.81
C GLY A 295 5.61 -9.69 -14.00
N GLN A 296 5.63 -9.39 -12.70
CA GLN A 296 6.72 -9.74 -11.79
C GLN A 296 6.19 -9.98 -10.38
N THR A 297 6.86 -10.88 -9.63
CA THR A 297 6.47 -11.20 -8.26
C THR A 297 6.75 -10.02 -7.34
N PRO A 298 5.74 -9.49 -6.60
CA PRO A 298 5.92 -8.44 -5.61
C PRO A 298 6.81 -8.89 -4.44
N ILE A 299 7.37 -7.93 -3.69
CA ILE A 299 7.90 -8.17 -2.35
C ILE A 299 6.75 -8.16 -1.36
N LEU A 300 6.74 -9.12 -0.42
CA LEU A 300 5.73 -9.21 0.64
C LEU A 300 6.35 -8.81 1.99
N LEU A 301 5.75 -7.80 2.62
CA LEU A 301 6.11 -7.35 3.97
C LEU A 301 4.98 -7.73 4.93
N LEU A 302 5.32 -8.46 5.99
CA LEU A 302 4.39 -8.94 7.02
C LEU A 302 4.81 -8.36 8.37
N ASP A 303 4.09 -7.35 8.86
CA ASP A 303 4.41 -6.64 10.08
C ASP A 303 3.49 -7.07 11.23
N ASP A 304 4.04 -7.77 12.24
CA ASP A 304 3.35 -8.23 13.45
C ASP A 304 1.95 -8.86 13.16
N ILE A 305 1.87 -9.72 12.13
CA ILE A 305 0.57 -10.21 11.63
C ILE A 305 -0.03 -11.35 12.45
N PHE A 306 0.78 -12.05 13.26
CA PHE A 306 0.34 -13.26 13.95
C PHE A 306 -0.42 -12.98 15.26
N ASP A 307 -0.31 -11.76 15.79
CA ASP A 307 -1.06 -11.36 16.98
C ASP A 307 -2.58 -11.51 16.77
N LYS A 308 -3.29 -12.08 17.76
CA LYS A 308 -4.76 -12.28 17.77
C LYS A 308 -5.34 -13.19 16.68
N LEU A 309 -4.54 -14.02 16.05
CA LEU A 309 -4.99 -15.13 15.20
C LEU A 309 -4.90 -16.45 15.98
N ASP A 310 -5.84 -17.36 15.70
CA ASP A 310 -5.74 -18.74 16.18
C ASP A 310 -4.66 -19.53 15.38
N ALA A 311 -4.18 -20.62 15.97
CA ALA A 311 -3.10 -21.43 15.41
C ALA A 311 -3.42 -21.95 13.99
N ASN A 312 -4.69 -22.30 13.71
CA ASN A 312 -5.09 -22.82 12.40
C ASN A 312 -4.94 -21.76 11.32
N ARG A 313 -5.38 -20.53 11.59
CA ARG A 313 -5.25 -19.41 10.66
C ARG A 313 -3.79 -19.03 10.42
N VAL A 314 -2.98 -19.02 11.49
CA VAL A 314 -1.53 -18.81 11.36
C VAL A 314 -0.92 -19.88 10.46
N ALA A 315 -1.21 -21.16 10.69
CA ALA A 315 -0.73 -22.27 9.87
C ALA A 315 -1.16 -22.14 8.40
N ASN A 316 -2.42 -21.76 8.14
CA ASN A 316 -2.91 -21.56 6.77
C ASN A 316 -2.19 -20.40 6.08
N ILE A 317 -1.98 -19.26 6.75
CA ILE A 317 -1.23 -18.13 6.21
C ILE A 317 0.21 -18.55 5.90
N MET A 318 0.87 -19.24 6.84
CA MET A 318 2.23 -19.72 6.65
C MET A 318 2.35 -20.68 5.48
N ARG A 319 1.43 -21.64 5.34
CA ARG A 319 1.36 -22.55 4.19
C ARG A 319 1.25 -21.79 2.87
N ILE A 320 0.36 -20.77 2.81
CA ILE A 320 0.18 -19.95 1.61
C ILE A 320 1.46 -19.20 1.25
N VAL A 321 2.04 -18.47 2.20
CA VAL A 321 3.22 -17.62 1.92
C VAL A 321 4.50 -18.42 1.68
N SER A 322 4.53 -19.69 2.11
CA SER A 322 5.65 -20.62 1.85
C SER A 322 5.65 -21.18 0.43
N GLU A 323 4.56 -21.02 -0.32
CA GLU A 323 4.52 -21.48 -1.70
C GLU A 323 5.60 -20.77 -2.56
N PRO A 324 6.21 -21.48 -3.53
CA PRO A 324 7.20 -20.88 -4.45
C PRO A 324 6.67 -19.66 -5.22
N ALA A 325 5.36 -19.51 -5.29
CA ALA A 325 4.66 -18.40 -5.94
C ALA A 325 4.92 -17.04 -5.23
N PHE A 326 5.18 -17.08 -3.91
CA PHE A 326 5.58 -15.92 -3.12
C PHE A 326 7.10 -15.77 -3.18
N GLY A 327 7.59 -14.69 -3.76
CA GLY A 327 9.01 -14.45 -3.97
C GLY A 327 9.76 -14.14 -2.67
N GLN A 328 10.25 -12.90 -2.52
CA GLN A 328 10.93 -12.46 -1.31
C GLN A 328 9.93 -11.95 -0.27
N ILE A 329 10.09 -12.43 0.98
CA ILE A 329 9.21 -12.13 2.10
C ILE A 329 10.04 -11.53 3.24
N PHE A 330 9.48 -10.53 3.89
CA PHE A 330 9.99 -9.95 5.13
C PHE A 330 8.93 -10.11 6.20
N VAL A 331 9.30 -10.65 7.35
CA VAL A 331 8.41 -10.91 8.48
C VAL A 331 8.97 -10.23 9.72
N SER A 332 8.17 -9.43 10.40
CA SER A 332 8.52 -8.92 11.74
C SER A 332 7.70 -9.64 12.82
N ASP A 333 8.31 -9.97 13.92
CA ASP A 333 7.62 -10.50 15.10
C ASP A 333 8.41 -10.17 16.38
N THR A 334 7.71 -10.21 17.51
CA THR A 334 8.31 -10.16 18.85
C THR A 334 8.65 -11.56 19.37
N ASN A 335 8.02 -12.59 18.84
CA ASN A 335 8.16 -13.97 19.27
C ASN A 335 9.10 -14.74 18.33
N ARG A 336 10.23 -15.22 18.88
CA ARG A 336 11.20 -16.03 18.16
C ARG A 336 10.60 -17.32 17.59
N GLN A 337 9.72 -17.97 18.35
CA GLN A 337 9.12 -19.24 17.95
C GLN A 337 8.31 -19.11 16.65
N HIS A 338 7.53 -18.04 16.50
CA HIS A 338 6.77 -17.80 15.26
C HIS A 338 7.69 -17.64 14.05
N LEU A 339 8.85 -16.99 14.24
CA LEU A 339 9.82 -16.83 13.17
C LEU A 339 10.52 -18.16 12.81
N ASP A 340 10.83 -18.97 13.82
CA ASP A 340 11.43 -20.29 13.61
C ASP A 340 10.44 -21.21 12.85
N GLU A 341 9.15 -21.23 13.22
CA GLU A 341 8.08 -21.91 12.47
C GLU A 341 7.96 -21.41 11.03
N THR A 342 8.11 -20.10 10.81
CA THR A 342 8.12 -19.49 9.46
C THR A 342 9.29 -20.01 8.64
N VAL A 343 10.47 -20.02 9.22
CA VAL A 343 11.71 -20.48 8.58
C VAL A 343 11.64 -21.97 8.26
N GLU A 344 11.14 -22.80 9.16
CA GLU A 344 10.95 -24.24 8.96
C GLU A 344 9.96 -24.52 7.82
N ALA A 345 8.86 -23.79 7.75
CA ALA A 345 7.86 -23.94 6.69
C ALA A 345 8.39 -23.60 5.29
N VAL A 346 9.34 -22.66 5.18
CA VAL A 346 9.92 -22.23 3.91
C VAL A 346 11.14 -23.07 3.49
N GLY A 347 11.82 -23.71 4.43
CA GLY A 347 12.78 -24.79 4.21
C GLY A 347 14.20 -24.41 3.83
N SER A 348 14.54 -23.23 3.32
CA SER A 348 15.94 -22.79 3.05
C SER A 348 16.00 -21.33 2.64
N ASP A 349 17.21 -20.73 2.65
CA ASP A 349 17.47 -19.34 2.29
C ASP A 349 16.72 -18.31 3.17
N TYR A 350 17.06 -18.26 4.44
CA TYR A 350 16.55 -17.24 5.34
C TYR A 350 17.67 -16.43 5.99
N ARG A 351 17.31 -15.24 6.47
CA ARG A 351 18.14 -14.42 7.37
C ARG A 351 17.31 -13.89 8.52
N ILE A 352 17.93 -13.85 9.71
CA ILE A 352 17.33 -13.27 10.91
C ILE A 352 18.13 -12.03 11.30
N PHE A 353 17.42 -10.97 11.60
CA PHE A 353 17.96 -9.71 12.08
C PHE A 353 17.32 -9.39 13.43
N THR A 354 18.12 -9.09 14.42
CA THR A 354 17.64 -8.48 15.68
C THR A 354 17.62 -6.97 15.52
N VAL A 355 16.52 -6.38 15.99
CA VAL A 355 16.31 -4.93 15.96
C VAL A 355 16.10 -4.43 17.41
N ASP A 356 17.02 -3.61 17.88
CA ASP A 356 16.99 -3.03 19.23
C ASP A 356 17.32 -1.53 19.17
N ASN A 357 16.36 -0.67 19.56
CA ASN A 357 16.48 0.80 19.56
C ASN A 357 17.02 1.39 18.24
N GLY A 358 16.55 0.87 17.10
CA GLY A 358 17.00 1.30 15.77
C GLY A 358 18.34 0.72 15.32
N VAL A 359 18.99 -0.11 16.14
CA VAL A 359 20.19 -0.86 15.77
C VAL A 359 19.81 -2.22 15.21
N CYS A 360 20.20 -2.50 13.99
CA CYS A 360 19.91 -3.76 13.31
C CYS A 360 21.18 -4.63 13.27
N ARG A 361 21.09 -5.86 13.72
CA ARG A 361 22.20 -6.83 13.71
C ARG A 361 21.74 -8.11 13.05
N GLN A 362 22.52 -8.63 12.12
CA GLN A 362 22.27 -9.93 11.54
C GLN A 362 22.66 -11.02 12.56
N GLU A 363 21.71 -11.88 12.91
CA GLU A 363 22.00 -13.16 13.55
C GLU A 363 22.40 -14.18 12.47
N GLY A 364 23.10 -15.27 12.85
CA GLY A 364 23.51 -16.30 11.89
C GLY A 364 22.38 -16.72 10.95
N GLY A 365 22.69 -16.87 9.68
CA GLY A 365 21.81 -17.44 8.66
C GLY A 365 22.58 -18.57 7.95
N MET A 366 21.90 -19.59 7.48
CA MET A 366 22.53 -20.53 6.55
C MET A 366 22.82 -19.78 5.25
N GLN A 367 24.08 -19.90 4.78
CA GLN A 367 24.50 -19.46 3.46
C GLN A 367 23.99 -20.42 2.39
#